data_526a6ffe55e365aa0c5660838bd87c0c
#
_entry.id   526a6ffe55e365aa0c5660838bd87c0c
#
_cell.length_a   1.000
_cell.length_b   1.000
_cell.length_c   1.000
_cell.angle_alpha   90.00
_cell.angle_beta   90.00
_cell.angle_gamma   90.00
#
_symmetry.space_group_name_H-M   'P 1'
#
loop_
_entity.id
_entity.type
_entity.pdbx_description
1 polymer ?
#
loop_
_entity_poly.entity_id
_entity_poly.type
_entity_poly.pdbx_seq_one_letter_code
_entity_poly.pdbx_strand_id
1 'polypeptide(L)'
;MLWLVTMGRRLNGVFIAFMIVAFMIGVAGALQAPTLSLFLSREVGAQPFWVGLFYTVNAIAGILVSLGLAKRSDQQGDRKKLIMFCCLMAVGNALLFAFNRHYLTLITCGVMLASLASTAMPQLFALAREYADSSAREVVMFSSIMRAQISVAWVVGPPMAFMLALNYGFTAMYAIAAGIFVISLVLVALWLPSVKRIEQPADIAVTEVSGWGKIGRAHV
;
A
#
# COMPACT_ATOMS: atom_id res chain seq x y z
N MET A 1 29.02 -20.68 -14.07
CA MET A 1 29.27 -20.14 -12.74
C MET A 1 29.01 -18.63 -12.66
N LEU A 2 29.50 -17.81 -13.59
CA LEU A 2 29.20 -16.34 -13.60
C LEU A 2 27.71 -16.01 -13.71
N TRP A 3 26.91 -16.76 -14.47
CA TRP A 3 25.49 -16.54 -14.64
C TRP A 3 24.70 -16.75 -13.32
N LEU A 4 25.06 -17.73 -12.53
CA LEU A 4 24.45 -17.96 -11.20
C LEU A 4 24.77 -16.85 -10.20
N VAL A 5 25.98 -16.28 -10.25
CA VAL A 5 26.41 -15.17 -9.38
C VAL A 5 25.69 -13.87 -9.77
N THR A 6 25.52 -13.60 -11.07
CA THR A 6 24.76 -12.43 -11.55
C THR A 6 23.28 -12.55 -11.27
N MET A 7 22.70 -13.74 -11.36
CA MET A 7 21.30 -14.01 -11.00
C MET A 7 21.06 -13.84 -9.50
N GLY A 8 21.96 -14.35 -8.65
CA GLY A 8 21.90 -14.14 -7.20
C GLY A 8 22.02 -12.67 -6.78
N ARG A 9 22.87 -11.88 -7.44
CA ARG A 9 22.97 -10.43 -7.22
C ARG A 9 21.72 -9.67 -7.64
N ARG A 10 21.12 -10.03 -8.78
CA ARG A 10 19.85 -9.41 -9.24
C ARG A 10 18.68 -9.74 -8.32
N LEU A 11 18.58 -10.96 -7.81
CA LEU A 11 17.56 -11.37 -6.85
C LEU A 11 17.67 -10.56 -5.55
N ASN A 12 18.89 -10.34 -5.03
CA ASN A 12 19.10 -9.49 -3.86
C ASN A 12 18.71 -8.03 -4.14
N GLY A 13 19.01 -7.50 -5.33
CA GLY A 13 18.63 -6.13 -5.72
C GLY A 13 17.12 -5.91 -5.76
N VAL A 14 16.35 -6.87 -6.26
CA VAL A 14 14.88 -6.77 -6.31
C VAL A 14 14.27 -6.82 -4.90
N PHE A 15 14.79 -7.66 -4.00
CA PHE A 15 14.35 -7.66 -2.60
C PHE A 15 14.59 -6.31 -1.91
N ILE A 16 15.77 -5.72 -2.13
CA ILE A 16 16.10 -4.40 -1.60
C ILE A 16 15.14 -3.35 -2.19
N ALA A 17 14.80 -3.44 -3.47
CA ALA A 17 13.83 -2.54 -4.11
C ALA A 17 12.45 -2.60 -3.44
N PHE A 18 11.92 -3.81 -3.19
CA PHE A 18 10.67 -3.97 -2.45
C PHE A 18 10.73 -3.32 -1.06
N MET A 19 11.85 -3.51 -0.35
CA MET A 19 12.04 -2.95 0.98
C MET A 19 12.07 -1.42 0.95
N ILE A 20 12.82 -0.82 0.03
CA ILE A 20 12.91 0.63 -0.12
C ILE A 20 11.55 1.22 -0.48
N VAL A 21 10.84 0.64 -1.45
CA VAL A 21 9.52 1.10 -1.87
C VAL A 21 8.51 1.00 -0.72
N ALA A 22 8.47 -0.13 0.01
CA ALA A 22 7.59 -0.31 1.17
C ALA A 22 7.87 0.74 2.26
N PHE A 23 9.15 0.98 2.56
CA PHE A 23 9.54 1.99 3.54
C PHE A 23 9.13 3.39 3.12
N MET A 24 9.38 3.79 1.86
CA MET A 24 9.03 5.10 1.34
C MET A 24 7.51 5.35 1.35
N ILE A 25 6.71 4.37 0.88
CA ILE A 25 5.25 4.47 0.94
C ILE A 25 4.78 4.54 2.41
N GLY A 26 5.41 3.77 3.30
CA GLY A 26 5.15 3.80 4.74
C GLY A 26 5.43 5.17 5.37
N VAL A 27 6.57 5.77 5.06
CA VAL A 27 6.95 7.11 5.56
C VAL A 27 5.98 8.17 5.03
N ALA A 28 5.67 8.17 3.72
CA ALA A 28 4.74 9.12 3.14
C ALA A 28 3.34 9.04 3.75
N GLY A 29 2.86 7.82 4.06
CA GLY A 29 1.61 7.60 4.79
C GLY A 29 1.67 8.08 6.25
N ALA A 30 2.79 7.79 6.93
CA ALA A 30 3.00 8.19 8.33
C ALA A 30 3.20 9.70 8.51
N LEU A 31 3.57 10.44 7.48
CA LEU A 31 3.55 11.90 7.48
C LEU A 31 2.13 12.46 7.45
N GLN A 32 1.23 11.86 6.69
CA GLN A 32 -0.11 12.42 6.44
C GLN A 32 -1.14 12.02 7.50
N ALA A 33 -1.19 10.74 7.87
CA ALA A 33 -2.27 10.19 8.69
C ALA A 33 -2.41 10.85 10.08
N PRO A 34 -1.34 11.05 10.89
CA PRO A 34 -1.46 11.59 12.25
C PRO A 34 -1.79 13.07 12.26
N THR A 35 -1.45 13.81 11.21
CA THR A 35 -1.65 15.26 11.12
C THR A 35 -2.96 15.65 10.46
N LEU A 36 -3.70 14.69 9.88
CA LEU A 36 -4.91 14.95 9.11
C LEU A 36 -6.01 15.66 9.93
N SER A 37 -6.25 15.25 11.18
CA SER A 37 -7.24 15.91 12.03
C SER A 37 -6.86 17.35 12.35
N LEU A 38 -5.59 17.60 12.60
CA LEU A 38 -5.05 18.94 12.84
C LEU A 38 -5.16 19.81 11.59
N PHE A 39 -4.89 19.26 10.42
CA PHE A 39 -5.07 19.94 9.14
C PHE A 39 -6.53 20.33 8.90
N LEU A 40 -7.46 19.38 9.05
CA LEU A 40 -8.89 19.64 8.85
C LEU A 40 -9.44 20.70 9.81
N SER A 41 -8.99 20.69 11.08
CA SER A 41 -9.47 21.65 12.08
C SER A 41 -8.81 23.02 11.96
N ARG A 42 -7.50 23.10 11.70
CA ARG A 42 -6.77 24.39 11.68
C ARG A 42 -6.73 25.05 10.31
N GLU A 43 -6.48 24.30 9.25
CA GLU A 43 -6.30 24.84 7.89
C GLU A 43 -7.61 24.95 7.14
N VAL A 44 -8.51 23.96 7.32
CA VAL A 44 -9.81 23.92 6.64
C VAL A 44 -10.90 24.56 7.49
N GLY A 45 -10.67 24.70 8.81
CA GLY A 45 -11.66 25.26 9.74
C GLY A 45 -12.85 24.33 10.01
N ALA A 46 -12.68 23.02 9.79
CA ALA A 46 -13.74 22.05 9.99
C ALA A 46 -14.06 21.85 11.49
N GLN A 47 -15.35 21.93 11.84
CA GLN A 47 -15.81 21.59 13.18
C GLN A 47 -15.60 20.11 13.52
N PRO A 48 -15.51 19.69 14.80
CA PRO A 48 -15.24 18.32 15.20
C PRO A 48 -16.16 17.28 14.54
N PHE A 49 -17.44 17.60 14.35
CA PHE A 49 -18.39 16.73 13.65
C PHE A 49 -17.95 16.43 12.20
N TRP A 50 -17.54 17.46 11.46
CA TRP A 50 -17.09 17.32 10.07
C TRP A 50 -15.77 16.54 9.96
N VAL A 51 -14.88 16.72 10.94
CA VAL A 51 -13.66 15.92 11.02
C VAL A 51 -14.00 14.43 11.21
N GLY A 52 -14.93 14.12 12.13
CA GLY A 52 -15.39 12.74 12.33
C GLY A 52 -16.07 12.15 11.09
N LEU A 53 -16.93 12.94 10.42
CA LEU A 53 -17.57 12.54 9.17
C LEU A 53 -16.53 12.23 8.07
N PHE A 54 -15.48 13.07 7.96
CA PHE A 54 -14.39 12.84 7.01
C PHE A 54 -13.74 11.46 7.21
N TYR A 55 -13.37 11.12 8.46
CA TYR A 55 -12.76 9.81 8.77
C TYR A 55 -13.72 8.66 8.47
N THR A 56 -15.00 8.80 8.77
CA THR A 56 -16.02 7.77 8.51
C THR A 56 -16.17 7.52 7.01
N VAL A 57 -16.32 8.59 6.22
CA VAL A 57 -16.46 8.47 4.76
C VAL A 57 -15.17 7.90 4.15
N ASN A 58 -14.00 8.35 4.62
CA ASN A 58 -12.71 7.83 4.16
C ASN A 58 -12.53 6.34 4.47
N ALA A 59 -12.96 5.88 5.65
CA ALA A 59 -12.89 4.48 6.03
C ALA A 59 -13.80 3.60 5.16
N ILE A 60 -15.05 4.02 4.96
CA ILE A 60 -16.03 3.30 4.12
C ILE A 60 -15.55 3.25 2.67
N ALA A 61 -15.14 4.38 2.11
CA ALA A 61 -14.62 4.46 0.74
C ALA A 61 -13.36 3.59 0.58
N GLY A 62 -12.45 3.62 1.57
CA GLY A 62 -11.24 2.80 1.58
C GLY A 62 -11.54 1.31 1.51
N ILE A 63 -12.51 0.82 2.30
CA ILE A 63 -12.94 -0.58 2.29
C ILE A 63 -13.53 -0.94 0.91
N LEU A 64 -14.49 -0.17 0.40
CA LEU A 64 -15.16 -0.45 -0.87
C LEU A 64 -14.19 -0.46 -2.05
N VAL A 65 -13.32 0.54 -2.13
CA VAL A 65 -12.32 0.66 -3.20
C VAL A 65 -11.27 -0.45 -3.10
N SER A 66 -10.80 -0.76 -1.89
CA SER A 66 -9.81 -1.81 -1.67
C SER A 66 -10.34 -3.18 -2.09
N LEU A 67 -11.57 -3.52 -1.71
CA LEU A 67 -12.21 -4.77 -2.12
C LEU A 67 -12.43 -4.83 -3.64
N GLY A 68 -12.89 -3.74 -4.26
CA GLY A 68 -13.10 -3.66 -5.71
C GLY A 68 -11.79 -3.82 -6.50
N LEU A 69 -10.74 -3.13 -6.08
CA LEU A 69 -9.42 -3.22 -6.73
C LEU A 69 -8.74 -4.57 -6.49
N ALA A 70 -8.88 -5.15 -5.28
CA ALA A 70 -8.36 -6.48 -5.00
C ALA A 70 -8.99 -7.52 -5.92
N LYS A 71 -10.33 -7.55 -6.02
CA LYS A 71 -11.05 -8.45 -6.93
C LYS A 71 -10.62 -8.30 -8.39
N ARG A 72 -10.47 -7.05 -8.86
CA ARG A 72 -10.03 -6.79 -10.24
C ARG A 72 -8.58 -7.18 -10.48
N SER A 73 -7.69 -6.93 -9.52
CA SER A 73 -6.28 -7.31 -9.57
C SER A 73 -6.10 -8.83 -9.62
N ASP A 74 -6.95 -9.57 -8.89
CA ASP A 74 -6.89 -11.03 -8.86
C ASP A 74 -7.37 -11.68 -10.18
N GLN A 75 -8.21 -10.98 -10.93
CA GLN A 75 -8.78 -11.51 -12.19
C GLN A 75 -7.95 -11.19 -13.44
N GLN A 76 -7.27 -10.06 -13.52
CA GLN A 76 -6.72 -9.56 -14.79
C GLN A 76 -5.35 -8.88 -14.68
N GLY A 77 -4.69 -8.82 -13.51
CA GLY A 77 -3.76 -7.75 -13.25
C GLY A 77 -2.29 -8.04 -13.21
N ASP A 78 -1.57 -7.23 -13.95
CA ASP A 78 -0.19 -6.89 -13.64
C ASP A 78 -0.18 -6.01 -12.37
N ARG A 79 0.11 -6.63 -11.21
CA ARG A 79 0.12 -5.94 -9.91
C ARG A 79 1.06 -4.74 -9.90
N LYS A 80 2.13 -4.76 -10.67
CA LYS A 80 3.06 -3.64 -10.82
C LYS A 80 2.35 -2.40 -11.37
N LYS A 81 1.55 -2.57 -12.43
CA LYS A 81 0.78 -1.45 -13.02
C LYS A 81 -0.23 -0.89 -12.03
N LEU A 82 -0.87 -1.76 -11.25
CA LEU A 82 -1.82 -1.32 -10.21
C LEU A 82 -1.11 -0.53 -9.10
N ILE A 83 0.07 -0.98 -8.64
CA ILE A 83 0.87 -0.25 -7.65
C ILE A 83 1.27 1.12 -8.19
N MET A 84 1.72 1.19 -9.45
CA MET A 84 2.06 2.46 -10.11
C MET A 84 0.85 3.41 -10.16
N PHE A 85 -0.32 2.90 -10.53
CA PHE A 85 -1.56 3.68 -10.53
C PHE A 85 -1.91 4.18 -9.12
N CYS A 86 -1.82 3.33 -8.10
CA CYS A 86 -2.08 3.72 -6.72
C CYS A 86 -1.07 4.77 -6.21
N CYS A 87 0.22 4.65 -6.57
CA CYS A 87 1.23 5.67 -6.25
C CYS A 87 0.92 7.02 -6.94
N LEU A 88 0.47 6.99 -8.20
CA LEU A 88 0.04 8.21 -8.90
C LEU A 88 -1.17 8.86 -8.21
N MET A 89 -2.15 8.07 -7.76
CA MET A 89 -3.28 8.58 -6.97
C MET A 89 -2.82 9.15 -5.63
N ALA A 90 -1.80 8.55 -4.99
CA ALA A 90 -1.20 9.06 -3.76
C ALA A 90 -0.51 10.42 -3.97
N VAL A 91 0.20 10.60 -5.09
CA VAL A 91 0.78 11.90 -5.48
C VAL A 91 -0.34 12.94 -5.65
N GLY A 92 -1.38 12.60 -6.43
CA GLY A 92 -2.52 13.49 -6.63
C GLY A 92 -3.22 13.87 -5.33
N ASN A 93 -3.41 12.89 -4.44
CA ASN A 93 -3.98 13.13 -3.10
C ASN A 93 -3.12 14.09 -2.28
N ALA A 94 -1.81 13.84 -2.18
CA ALA A 94 -0.90 14.68 -1.41
C ALA A 94 -0.85 16.12 -1.98
N LEU A 95 -0.81 16.29 -3.29
CA LEU A 95 -0.88 17.62 -3.92
C LEU A 95 -2.23 18.31 -3.70
N LEU A 96 -3.34 17.57 -3.75
CA LEU A 96 -4.66 18.12 -3.44
C LEU A 96 -4.69 18.68 -2.02
N PHE A 97 -4.18 17.94 -1.03
CA PHE A 97 -4.11 18.40 0.37
C PHE A 97 -3.08 19.52 0.56
N ALA A 98 -2.01 19.56 -0.24
CA ALA A 98 -1.02 20.64 -0.17
C ALA A 98 -1.64 22.01 -0.54
N PHE A 99 -2.48 22.03 -1.57
CA PHE A 99 -2.93 23.30 -2.17
C PHE A 99 -4.43 23.60 -1.99
N ASN A 100 -5.25 22.64 -1.58
CA ASN A 100 -6.69 22.84 -1.42
C ASN A 100 -7.08 22.90 0.06
N ARG A 101 -8.00 23.83 0.38
CA ARG A 101 -8.55 24.03 1.73
C ARG A 101 -10.09 23.93 1.76
N HIS A 102 -10.69 23.58 0.63
CA HIS A 102 -12.14 23.43 0.53
C HIS A 102 -12.58 22.06 1.06
N TYR A 103 -13.34 22.02 2.14
CA TYR A 103 -13.77 20.78 2.78
C TYR A 103 -14.50 19.83 1.81
N LEU A 104 -15.44 20.34 1.00
CA LEU A 104 -16.18 19.51 0.04
C LEU A 104 -15.28 18.85 -1.01
N THR A 105 -14.28 19.56 -1.50
CA THR A 105 -13.31 18.99 -2.45
C THR A 105 -12.48 17.91 -1.78
N LEU A 106 -12.07 18.09 -0.53
CA LEU A 106 -11.26 17.13 0.22
C LEU A 106 -12.06 15.86 0.55
N ILE A 107 -13.34 16.00 0.98
CA ILE A 107 -14.17 14.83 1.33
C ILE A 107 -14.63 14.04 0.09
N THR A 108 -14.72 14.66 -1.08
CA THR A 108 -15.08 13.98 -2.33
C THR A 108 -13.83 13.50 -3.08
N CYS A 109 -13.10 14.40 -3.72
CA CYS A 109 -11.93 14.05 -4.52
C CYS A 109 -10.78 13.51 -3.65
N GLY A 110 -10.51 14.10 -2.47
CA GLY A 110 -9.46 13.68 -1.57
C GLY A 110 -9.69 12.26 -1.06
N VAL A 111 -10.89 11.95 -0.58
CA VAL A 111 -11.24 10.60 -0.11
C VAL A 111 -11.15 9.58 -1.24
N MET A 112 -11.60 9.89 -2.45
CA MET A 112 -11.46 8.97 -3.59
C MET A 112 -10.00 8.69 -3.93
N LEU A 113 -9.17 9.73 -4.02
CA LEU A 113 -7.74 9.57 -4.27
C LEU A 113 -7.03 8.80 -3.14
N ALA A 114 -7.33 9.12 -1.87
CA ALA A 114 -6.79 8.44 -0.71
C ALA A 114 -7.17 6.96 -0.68
N SER A 115 -8.43 6.63 -0.99
CA SER A 115 -8.93 5.25 -1.05
C SER A 115 -8.22 4.43 -2.12
N LEU A 116 -8.01 5.00 -3.30
CA LEU A 116 -7.24 4.36 -4.38
C LEU A 116 -5.77 4.20 -3.97
N ALA A 117 -5.17 5.22 -3.38
CA ALA A 117 -3.79 5.22 -2.91
C ALA A 117 -3.53 4.16 -1.81
N SER A 118 -4.48 3.98 -0.88
CA SER A 118 -4.36 3.04 0.24
C SER A 118 -4.16 1.59 -0.20
N THR A 119 -4.57 1.25 -1.41
CA THR A 119 -4.41 -0.09 -1.99
C THR A 119 -2.96 -0.39 -2.43
N ALA A 120 -2.08 0.62 -2.54
CA ALA A 120 -0.69 0.44 -2.96
C ALA A 120 0.06 -0.56 -2.07
N MET A 121 -0.06 -0.42 -0.74
CA MET A 121 0.68 -1.24 0.22
C MET A 121 0.24 -2.72 0.21
N PRO A 122 -1.05 -3.09 0.29
CA PRO A 122 -1.49 -4.48 0.14
C PRO A 122 -1.05 -5.10 -1.19
N GLN A 123 -1.11 -4.37 -2.30
CA GLN A 123 -0.67 -4.86 -3.61
C GLN A 123 0.84 -5.05 -3.68
N LEU A 124 1.62 -4.18 -3.03
CA LEU A 124 3.07 -4.33 -2.92
C LEU A 124 3.44 -5.60 -2.14
N PHE A 125 2.76 -5.89 -1.02
CA PHE A 125 2.95 -7.13 -0.27
C PHE A 125 2.56 -8.37 -1.08
N ALA A 126 1.46 -8.30 -1.82
CA ALA A 126 1.03 -9.40 -2.68
C ALA A 126 2.05 -9.68 -3.79
N LEU A 127 2.55 -8.63 -4.47
CA LEU A 127 3.59 -8.76 -5.49
C LEU A 127 4.90 -9.29 -4.90
N ALA A 128 5.29 -8.82 -3.71
CA ALA A 128 6.48 -9.27 -3.01
C ALA A 128 6.39 -10.76 -2.65
N ARG A 129 5.21 -11.23 -2.22
CA ARG A 129 4.94 -12.64 -1.93
C ARG A 129 5.03 -13.49 -3.20
N GLU A 130 4.35 -13.10 -4.28
CA GLU A 130 4.41 -13.81 -5.56
C GLU A 130 5.85 -13.92 -6.08
N TYR A 131 6.64 -12.85 -5.92
CA TYR A 131 8.05 -12.86 -6.31
C TYR A 131 8.88 -13.79 -5.42
N ALA A 132 8.66 -13.80 -4.10
CA ALA A 132 9.37 -14.67 -3.17
C ALA A 132 9.02 -16.15 -3.43
N ASP A 133 7.74 -16.49 -3.65
CA ASP A 133 7.30 -17.84 -4.01
C ASP A 133 7.97 -18.33 -5.30
N SER A 134 8.06 -17.47 -6.32
CA SER A 134 8.74 -17.80 -7.59
C SER A 134 10.25 -17.98 -7.46
N SER A 135 10.85 -17.45 -6.40
CA SER A 135 12.31 -17.44 -6.16
C SER A 135 12.78 -18.52 -5.18
N ALA A 136 11.89 -19.41 -4.72
CA ALA A 136 12.16 -20.46 -3.71
C ALA A 136 12.81 -19.91 -2.42
N ARG A 137 12.47 -18.69 -2.01
CA ARG A 137 12.98 -18.04 -0.80
C ARG A 137 11.96 -18.10 0.34
N GLU A 138 12.44 -17.91 1.56
CA GLU A 138 11.60 -17.85 2.77
C GLU A 138 10.68 -16.62 2.74
N VAL A 139 9.46 -16.80 2.21
CA VAL A 139 8.40 -15.78 2.09
C VAL A 139 8.09 -15.15 3.44
N VAL A 140 8.10 -15.96 4.51
CA VAL A 140 7.76 -15.52 5.86
C VAL A 140 8.78 -14.51 6.38
N MET A 141 10.08 -14.79 6.23
CA MET A 141 11.15 -13.89 6.68
C MET A 141 11.11 -12.56 5.91
N PHE A 142 10.95 -12.62 4.59
CA PHE A 142 10.88 -11.42 3.76
C PHE A 142 9.69 -10.51 4.12
N SER A 143 8.50 -11.08 4.24
CA SER A 143 7.30 -10.32 4.62
C SER A 143 7.40 -9.74 6.04
N SER A 144 8.06 -10.44 6.95
CA SER A 144 8.31 -9.97 8.32
C SER A 144 9.24 -8.75 8.34
N ILE A 145 10.31 -8.77 7.55
CA ILE A 145 11.23 -7.63 7.43
C ILE A 145 10.53 -6.42 6.82
N MET A 146 9.72 -6.62 5.76
CA MET A 146 8.94 -5.54 5.17
C MET A 146 7.98 -4.90 6.19
N ARG A 147 7.31 -5.71 7.02
CA ARG A 147 6.42 -5.20 8.08
C ARG A 147 7.19 -4.45 9.17
N ALA A 148 8.34 -4.96 9.59
CA ALA A 148 9.18 -4.29 10.58
C ALA A 148 9.61 -2.90 10.12
N GLN A 149 9.97 -2.72 8.85
CA GLN A 149 10.32 -1.43 8.29
C GLN A 149 9.16 -0.43 8.30
N ILE A 150 7.94 -0.89 8.01
CA ILE A 150 6.75 -0.04 8.10
C ILE A 150 6.52 0.39 9.54
N SER A 151 6.73 -0.51 10.51
CA SER A 151 6.64 -0.16 11.93
C SER A 151 7.64 0.95 12.30
N VAL A 152 8.87 0.89 11.80
CA VAL A 152 9.86 1.96 11.98
C VAL A 152 9.38 3.27 11.34
N ALA A 153 8.82 3.22 10.13
CA ALA A 153 8.25 4.41 9.48
C ALA A 153 7.12 5.04 10.32
N TRP A 154 6.28 4.24 10.96
CA TRP A 154 5.21 4.72 11.84
C TRP A 154 5.68 5.20 13.20
N VAL A 155 6.85 4.80 13.68
CA VAL A 155 7.47 5.35 14.90
C VAL A 155 8.09 6.73 14.62
N VAL A 156 8.82 6.85 13.51
CA VAL A 156 9.54 8.09 13.16
C VAL A 156 8.64 9.10 12.44
N GLY A 157 7.67 8.63 11.68
CA GLY A 157 6.80 9.46 10.83
C GLY A 157 6.00 10.52 11.58
N PRO A 158 5.23 10.18 12.62
CA PRO A 158 4.42 11.16 13.36
C PRO A 158 5.22 12.33 13.94
N PRO A 159 6.34 12.14 14.65
CA PRO A 159 7.17 13.25 15.12
C PRO A 159 7.66 14.15 13.96
N MET A 160 8.11 13.55 12.85
CA MET A 160 8.53 14.30 11.67
C MET A 160 7.37 15.06 11.03
N ALA A 161 6.19 14.45 10.96
CA ALA A 161 4.98 15.06 10.40
C ALA A 161 4.59 16.33 11.17
N PHE A 162 4.51 16.22 12.51
CA PHE A 162 4.22 17.39 13.34
C PHE A 162 5.31 18.45 13.28
N MET A 163 6.58 18.04 13.27
CA MET A 163 7.69 18.97 13.12
C MET A 163 7.59 19.76 11.79
N LEU A 164 7.33 19.07 10.68
CA LEU A 164 7.18 19.69 9.37
C LEU A 164 5.94 20.59 9.32
N ALA A 165 4.79 20.08 9.77
CA ALA A 165 3.54 20.83 9.72
C ALA A 165 3.57 22.11 10.57
N LEU A 166 4.18 22.07 11.75
CA LEU A 166 4.20 23.21 12.69
C LEU A 166 5.29 24.24 12.35
N ASN A 167 6.45 23.81 11.81
CA ASN A 167 7.53 24.73 11.49
C ASN A 167 7.50 25.25 10.05
N TYR A 168 7.07 24.41 9.09
CA TYR A 168 7.09 24.74 7.66
C TYR A 168 5.68 24.80 7.03
N GLY A 169 4.65 24.46 7.79
CA GLY A 169 3.26 24.45 7.34
C GLY A 169 2.85 23.15 6.65
N PHE A 170 1.53 22.93 6.60
CA PHE A 170 0.96 21.73 6.01
C PHE A 170 1.23 21.59 4.51
N THR A 171 1.29 22.70 3.78
CA THR A 171 1.63 22.70 2.35
C THR A 171 2.99 22.06 2.11
N ALA A 172 4.01 22.45 2.88
CA ALA A 172 5.35 21.88 2.75
C ALA A 172 5.37 20.38 3.12
N MET A 173 4.70 20.01 4.22
CA MET A 173 4.61 18.62 4.66
C MET A 173 3.95 17.72 3.58
N TYR A 174 2.81 18.13 3.03
CA TYR A 174 2.13 17.37 1.98
C TYR A 174 2.91 17.36 0.66
N ALA A 175 3.61 18.45 0.31
CA ALA A 175 4.48 18.49 -0.87
C ALA A 175 5.67 17.53 -0.73
N ILE A 176 6.28 17.43 0.46
CA ILE A 176 7.33 16.44 0.75
C ILE A 176 6.76 15.01 0.62
N ALA A 177 5.58 14.73 1.17
CA ALA A 177 4.93 13.45 1.01
C ALA A 177 4.65 13.11 -0.46
N ALA A 178 4.20 14.09 -1.27
CA ALA A 178 4.04 13.94 -2.72
C ALA A 178 5.37 13.59 -3.40
N GLY A 179 6.45 14.25 -3.05
CA GLY A 179 7.80 13.97 -3.56
C GLY A 179 8.24 12.53 -3.26
N ILE A 180 7.99 12.05 -2.03
CA ILE A 180 8.29 10.67 -1.64
C ILE A 180 7.45 9.68 -2.47
N PHE A 181 6.17 9.95 -2.73
CA PHE A 181 5.34 9.10 -3.60
C PHE A 181 5.80 9.11 -5.06
N VAL A 182 6.29 10.26 -5.58
CA VAL A 182 6.88 10.33 -6.94
C VAL A 182 8.13 9.45 -7.01
N ILE A 183 9.01 9.54 -6.02
CA ILE A 183 10.21 8.69 -5.95
C ILE A 183 9.79 7.21 -5.88
N SER A 184 8.80 6.87 -5.04
CA SER A 184 8.26 5.51 -4.94
C SER A 184 7.72 5.02 -6.28
N LEU A 185 6.97 5.85 -7.01
CA LEU A 185 6.45 5.55 -8.34
C LEU A 185 7.57 5.22 -9.33
N VAL A 186 8.62 6.04 -9.36
CA VAL A 186 9.80 5.83 -10.23
C VAL A 186 10.52 4.53 -9.86
N LEU A 187 10.72 4.27 -8.57
CA LEU A 187 11.35 3.03 -8.11
C LEU A 187 10.53 1.79 -8.48
N VAL A 188 9.20 1.85 -8.32
CA VAL A 188 8.31 0.77 -8.76
C VAL A 188 8.44 0.54 -10.27
N ALA A 189 8.44 1.62 -11.05
CA ALA A 189 8.54 1.53 -12.51
C ALA A 189 9.85 0.90 -12.99
N LEU A 190 10.98 1.27 -12.37
CA LEU A 190 12.31 0.89 -12.81
C LEU A 190 12.79 -0.44 -12.20
N TRP A 191 12.48 -0.71 -10.92
CA TRP A 191 13.15 -1.77 -10.17
C TRP A 191 12.26 -2.97 -9.83
N LEU A 192 10.95 -2.78 -9.73
CA LEU A 192 10.08 -3.91 -9.43
C LEU A 192 9.81 -4.76 -10.69
N PRO A 193 9.86 -6.09 -10.56
CA PRO A 193 9.52 -7.00 -11.65
C PRO A 193 8.01 -7.04 -11.88
N SER A 194 7.60 -7.25 -13.12
CA SER A 194 6.25 -7.66 -13.46
C SER A 194 6.19 -9.18 -13.38
N VAL A 195 5.48 -9.70 -12.39
CA VAL A 195 5.25 -11.15 -12.23
C VAL A 195 3.89 -11.45 -12.84
N LYS A 196 3.88 -12.24 -13.95
CA LYS A 196 2.64 -12.82 -14.46
C LYS A 196 2.21 -13.94 -13.53
N ARG A 197 0.99 -13.88 -13.04
CA ARG A 197 0.40 -14.96 -12.24
C ARG A 197 0.34 -16.22 -13.10
N ILE A 198 0.93 -17.30 -12.62
CA ILE A 198 0.68 -18.64 -13.15
C ILE A 198 -0.73 -19.01 -12.65
N GLU A 199 -1.70 -19.06 -13.55
CA GLU A 199 -3.02 -19.58 -13.24
C GLU A 199 -2.84 -21.00 -12.71
N GLN A 200 -3.09 -21.22 -11.42
CA GLN A 200 -3.26 -22.56 -10.90
C GLN A 200 -4.58 -23.08 -11.50
N PRO A 201 -4.57 -24.23 -12.19
CA PRO A 201 -5.79 -24.81 -12.69
C PRO A 201 -6.78 -25.03 -11.53
N ALA A 202 -8.02 -24.58 -11.73
CA ALA A 202 -9.10 -24.66 -10.74
C ALA A 202 -9.52 -26.08 -10.33
N ASP A 203 -8.85 -27.10 -10.83
CA ASP A 203 -9.27 -28.51 -10.70
C ASP A 203 -8.80 -29.25 -9.44
N ILE A 204 -8.00 -28.60 -8.55
CA ILE A 204 -7.52 -29.32 -7.34
C ILE A 204 -8.38 -29.06 -6.09
N ALA A 205 -9.29 -28.08 -6.12
CA ALA A 205 -10.05 -27.68 -4.92
C ALA A 205 -11.33 -28.51 -4.64
N VAL A 206 -11.72 -29.45 -5.51
CA VAL A 206 -13.00 -30.19 -5.35
C VAL A 206 -12.79 -31.61 -4.81
N THR A 207 -11.57 -32.15 -4.77
CA THR A 207 -11.34 -33.55 -4.41
C THR A 207 -11.08 -33.79 -2.91
N GLU A 208 -10.80 -32.78 -2.10
CA GLU A 208 -10.51 -32.98 -0.67
C GLU A 208 -11.69 -32.83 0.29
N VAL A 209 -12.86 -32.34 -0.15
CA VAL A 209 -14.03 -32.17 0.74
C VAL A 209 -14.89 -33.46 0.85
N SER A 210 -14.64 -34.49 0.03
CA SER A 210 -15.43 -35.75 0.09
C SER A 210 -14.87 -36.79 1.09
N GLY A 211 -13.73 -36.51 1.73
CA GLY A 211 -13.06 -37.44 2.65
C GLY A 211 -13.61 -37.51 4.08
N TRP A 212 -14.40 -36.55 4.53
CA TRP A 212 -14.86 -36.43 5.92
C TRP A 212 -16.16 -37.23 6.22
N GLY A 213 -16.75 -37.84 5.21
CA GLY A 213 -17.99 -38.63 5.35
C GLY A 213 -17.82 -40.10 5.75
N LYS A 214 -16.60 -40.65 5.87
CA LYS A 214 -16.35 -42.09 6.08
C LYS A 214 -15.77 -42.51 7.44
N ILE A 215 -15.59 -41.62 8.38
CA ILE A 215 -15.02 -41.96 9.71
C ILE A 215 -16.10 -42.29 10.76
N GLY A 216 -17.37 -42.30 10.40
CA GLY A 216 -18.48 -42.48 11.34
C GLY A 216 -19.15 -43.84 11.37
N ARG A 217 -18.61 -44.91 10.75
CA ARG A 217 -19.26 -46.24 10.75
C ARG A 217 -18.27 -47.41 10.93
N ALA A 218 -17.59 -47.46 12.02
CA ALA A 218 -16.95 -48.68 12.47
C ALA A 218 -16.82 -48.62 14.00
N HIS A 219 -17.91 -48.92 14.68
CA HIS A 219 -18.01 -49.48 16.03
C HIS A 219 -19.48 -49.50 16.46
N VAL A 220 -20.18 -50.56 16.11
CA VAL A 220 -21.18 -51.27 16.92
C VAL A 220 -21.02 -52.73 16.60
#